data_87d91c04ed2f5641224a202f2b06b4ec
#
_entry.id   87d91c04ed2f5641224a202f2b06b4ec
#
_cell.length_a   1.000
_cell.length_b   1.000
_cell.length_c   1.000
_cell.angle_alpha   90.00
_cell.angle_beta   90.00
_cell.angle_gamma   90.00
#
_symmetry.space_group_name_H-M   'P 1'
#
loop_
_entity.id
_entity.type
_entity.pdbx_description
1 polymer ?
#
loop_
_entity_poly.entity_id
_entity_poly.type
_entity_poly.pdbx_seq_one_letter_code
_entity_poly.pdbx_strand_id
1 'polypeptide(L)'
;MKEIRCYKNTPNGLVLVGVIDDYQSFSFTRTYSDCGEWQLTLNGDTKNAKLVKGMNYISMNNGVCGVVEQLENNVGSNNIITYKGSELKGITSSRIVMPPNNSAYLTIKKNPALVILDILNTQLVNCTDRRRIIPNIRIDNSIEVDTTDKIEFNGRFGNVYDEINTIATAYNIGWYATIEPKQSNNQYAEIVFYVYHGIDRSKNQSTNSRFILRYSNDNIEQSDYQYIDTIPNTALVAGKGEGINRKTYIVNDTAIGLNRKEVYIDARDVEDETLLPQRGKEKLAEYGDNNSYQITLSRNLSKQYHSAFELGDIGTIQDDLLGIEIDFRLTEITEVYESDDFRLEVVCGYDKKDLGSAIKRSTSNTETLLKIEGSGSGGGGGGGGGGSTPQPIDPSQILNLVYPIGSLYLSINNVNPSSSLGGTWVRFDPGGKLTYYMWKRTQ
;
A
#
# COMPACT_ATOMS: atom_id res chain seq x y z
N MET A 1 -8.32 -28.63 -4.93
CA MET A 1 -8.37 -27.26 -4.36
C MET A 1 -7.74 -27.24 -2.98
N LYS A 2 -7.14 -26.12 -2.55
CA LYS A 2 -6.63 -25.96 -1.17
C LYS A 2 -7.78 -25.57 -0.24
N GLU A 3 -7.77 -26.05 0.97
CA GLU A 3 -8.78 -25.77 1.98
C GLU A 3 -8.64 -24.36 2.55
N ILE A 4 -9.75 -23.61 2.61
CA ILE A 4 -9.84 -22.31 3.27
C ILE A 4 -10.54 -22.51 4.60
N ARG A 5 -9.82 -22.27 5.70
CA ARG A 5 -10.34 -22.35 7.06
C ARG A 5 -11.00 -21.05 7.47
N CYS A 6 -12.19 -21.13 8.05
CA CYS A 6 -13.01 -19.99 8.43
C CYS A 6 -13.06 -19.86 9.95
N TYR A 7 -12.72 -18.68 10.47
CA TYR A 7 -12.63 -18.45 11.91
C TYR A 7 -13.62 -17.36 12.36
N LYS A 8 -14.15 -17.57 13.56
CA LYS A 8 -14.93 -16.57 14.28
C LYS A 8 -14.17 -16.11 15.52
N ASN A 9 -14.15 -14.80 15.76
CA ASN A 9 -13.59 -14.23 16.98
C ASN A 9 -14.55 -14.44 18.16
N THR A 10 -14.01 -14.89 19.30
CA THR A 10 -14.73 -15.04 20.55
C THR A 10 -13.89 -14.41 21.70
N PRO A 11 -14.46 -14.16 22.86
CA PRO A 11 -13.69 -13.64 24.01
C PRO A 11 -12.51 -14.51 24.42
N ASN A 12 -12.58 -15.84 24.18
CA ASN A 12 -11.56 -16.78 24.60
C ASN A 12 -10.45 -17.01 23.53
N GLY A 13 -10.74 -16.71 22.28
CA GLY A 13 -9.85 -16.97 21.15
C GLY A 13 -10.60 -17.07 19.84
N LEU A 14 -9.88 -17.33 18.76
CA LEU A 14 -10.47 -17.62 17.47
C LEU A 14 -10.92 -19.10 17.44
N VAL A 15 -12.15 -19.33 16.96
CA VAL A 15 -12.73 -20.66 16.82
C VAL A 15 -12.89 -20.99 15.34
N LEU A 16 -12.42 -22.15 14.91
CA LEU A 16 -12.67 -22.69 13.58
C LEU A 16 -14.16 -23.03 13.43
N VAL A 17 -14.85 -22.37 12.52
CA VAL A 17 -16.30 -22.57 12.30
C VAL A 17 -16.59 -23.42 11.07
N GLY A 18 -15.64 -23.61 10.19
CA GLY A 18 -15.77 -24.47 9.02
C GLY A 18 -14.58 -24.38 8.07
N VAL A 19 -14.64 -25.19 7.02
CA VAL A 19 -13.65 -25.27 5.95
C VAL A 19 -14.40 -25.18 4.61
N ILE A 20 -13.87 -24.38 3.70
CA ILE A 20 -14.37 -24.23 2.32
C ILE A 20 -13.36 -24.88 1.39
N ASP A 21 -13.82 -25.84 0.59
CA ASP A 21 -13.02 -26.58 -0.40
C ASP A 21 -13.75 -26.69 -1.76
N ASP A 22 -14.96 -26.11 -1.87
CA ASP A 22 -15.86 -26.18 -3.02
C ASP A 22 -16.05 -24.80 -3.71
N TYR A 23 -15.03 -23.94 -3.66
CA TYR A 23 -15.07 -22.62 -4.30
C TYR A 23 -14.82 -22.68 -5.82
N GLN A 24 -15.33 -21.67 -6.54
CA GLN A 24 -15.10 -21.53 -7.98
C GLN A 24 -13.72 -20.89 -8.27
N SER A 25 -13.40 -19.83 -7.53
CA SER A 25 -12.11 -19.16 -7.60
C SER A 25 -11.75 -18.53 -6.26
N PHE A 26 -10.48 -18.48 -5.99
CA PHE A 26 -9.90 -17.77 -4.85
C PHE A 26 -8.61 -17.07 -5.30
N SER A 27 -8.53 -15.79 -5.08
CA SER A 27 -7.32 -15.00 -5.26
C SER A 27 -6.91 -14.34 -3.95
N PHE A 28 -5.63 -14.36 -3.65
CA PHE A 28 -5.08 -13.76 -2.46
C PHE A 28 -3.74 -13.07 -2.76
N THR A 29 -3.72 -11.77 -2.58
CA THR A 29 -2.53 -10.94 -2.74
C THR A 29 -1.89 -10.72 -1.39
N ARG A 30 -0.61 -11.07 -1.28
CA ARG A 30 0.24 -10.73 -0.13
C ARG A 30 1.25 -9.68 -0.54
N THR A 31 1.48 -8.72 0.34
CA THR A 31 2.43 -7.65 0.09
C THR A 31 3.49 -7.59 1.18
N TYR A 32 4.70 -7.16 0.81
CA TYR A 32 5.85 -7.10 1.73
C TYR A 32 5.65 -6.01 2.80
N SER A 33 5.45 -4.78 2.38
CA SER A 33 5.28 -3.64 3.31
C SER A 33 3.83 -3.15 3.37
N ASP A 34 3.10 -3.20 2.26
CA ASP A 34 1.71 -2.72 2.10
C ASP A 34 0.68 -3.77 2.58
N CYS A 35 -0.60 -3.61 2.28
CA CYS A 35 -1.65 -4.57 2.59
C CYS A 35 -2.33 -5.03 1.30
N GLY A 36 -2.24 -6.32 1.03
CA GLY A 36 -2.94 -6.95 -0.08
C GLY A 36 -4.40 -7.22 0.23
N GLU A 37 -5.08 -7.75 -0.77
CA GLU A 37 -6.52 -8.06 -0.72
C GLU A 37 -6.78 -9.47 -1.24
N TRP A 38 -7.95 -9.98 -0.93
CA TRP A 38 -8.37 -11.30 -1.39
C TRP A 38 -9.82 -11.29 -1.85
N GLN A 39 -10.12 -12.23 -2.74
CA GLN A 39 -11.47 -12.49 -3.23
C GLN A 39 -11.75 -13.98 -3.31
N LEU A 40 -12.90 -14.38 -2.81
CA LEU A 40 -13.41 -15.76 -2.85
C LEU A 40 -14.78 -15.79 -3.54
N THR A 41 -14.92 -16.59 -4.59
CA THR A 41 -16.16 -16.75 -5.34
C THR A 41 -16.71 -18.16 -5.14
N LEU A 42 -17.97 -18.24 -4.69
CA LEU A 42 -18.69 -19.48 -4.39
C LEU A 42 -19.97 -19.57 -5.20
N ASN A 43 -20.41 -20.80 -5.48
CA ASN A 43 -21.78 -21.04 -5.88
C ASN A 43 -22.68 -20.93 -4.63
N GLY A 44 -23.67 -20.05 -4.65
CA GLY A 44 -24.60 -19.80 -3.54
C GLY A 44 -25.47 -20.99 -3.11
N ASP A 45 -25.57 -22.00 -3.96
CA ASP A 45 -26.31 -23.22 -3.68
C ASP A 45 -25.51 -24.25 -2.87
N THR A 46 -24.19 -24.00 -2.68
CA THR A 46 -23.32 -24.91 -1.91
C THR A 46 -23.55 -24.78 -0.41
N LYS A 47 -23.29 -25.86 0.31
CA LYS A 47 -23.36 -25.89 1.78
C LYS A 47 -22.49 -24.83 2.43
N ASN A 48 -21.31 -24.59 1.85
CA ASN A 48 -20.29 -23.71 2.38
C ASN A 48 -20.60 -22.22 2.16
N ALA A 49 -21.45 -21.89 1.18
CA ALA A 49 -21.88 -20.51 0.95
C ALA A 49 -22.52 -19.86 2.18
N LYS A 50 -23.12 -20.66 3.08
CA LYS A 50 -23.76 -20.19 4.31
C LYS A 50 -22.77 -20.03 5.49
N LEU A 51 -21.59 -20.65 5.43
CA LEU A 51 -20.58 -20.58 6.50
C LEU A 51 -20.05 -19.17 6.70
N VAL A 52 -19.94 -18.40 5.62
CA VAL A 52 -19.24 -17.12 5.60
C VAL A 52 -20.01 -16.02 6.34
N LYS A 53 -21.35 -16.13 6.43
CA LYS A 53 -22.15 -15.20 7.21
C LYS A 53 -21.92 -15.43 8.72
N GLY A 54 -20.88 -14.86 9.28
CA GLY A 54 -20.57 -14.97 10.71
C GLY A 54 -19.14 -15.33 11.02
N MET A 55 -18.31 -15.54 10.01
CA MET A 55 -16.85 -15.60 10.18
C MET A 55 -16.24 -14.19 10.12
N ASN A 56 -15.10 -14.05 10.76
CA ASN A 56 -14.36 -12.79 10.76
C ASN A 56 -13.07 -12.90 9.95
N TYR A 57 -12.49 -14.11 9.89
CA TYR A 57 -11.17 -14.33 9.30
C TYR A 57 -11.14 -15.62 8.48
N ILE A 58 -10.29 -15.62 7.47
CA ILE A 58 -9.93 -16.81 6.69
C ILE A 58 -8.45 -17.14 6.84
N SER A 59 -8.10 -18.41 6.67
CA SER A 59 -6.70 -18.85 6.65
C SER A 59 -6.51 -20.05 5.73
N MET A 60 -5.35 -20.14 5.09
CA MET A 60 -4.87 -21.33 4.39
C MET A 60 -3.62 -21.89 5.06
N ASN A 61 -3.29 -23.15 4.80
CA ASN A 61 -2.16 -23.84 5.45
C ASN A 61 -0.77 -23.22 5.20
N ASN A 62 -0.64 -22.36 4.23
CA ASN A 62 0.61 -21.68 3.85
C ASN A 62 0.80 -20.29 4.49
N GLY A 63 0.10 -20.00 5.59
CA GLY A 63 0.22 -18.71 6.28
C GLY A 63 -0.56 -17.57 5.66
N VAL A 64 -1.33 -17.83 4.59
CA VAL A 64 -2.25 -16.85 4.00
C VAL A 64 -3.43 -16.65 4.95
N CYS A 65 -3.60 -15.44 5.47
CA CYS A 65 -4.66 -15.09 6.41
C CYS A 65 -5.28 -13.74 6.07
N GLY A 66 -6.61 -13.68 6.05
CA GLY A 66 -7.36 -12.48 5.66
C GLY A 66 -8.52 -12.15 6.58
N VAL A 67 -8.90 -10.86 6.58
CA VAL A 67 -10.11 -10.34 7.22
C VAL A 67 -11.25 -10.42 6.24
N VAL A 68 -12.45 -10.82 6.70
CA VAL A 68 -13.67 -10.78 5.88
C VAL A 68 -14.32 -9.41 6.05
N GLU A 69 -14.36 -8.64 5.00
CA GLU A 69 -14.84 -7.24 5.04
C GLU A 69 -16.12 -7.03 4.23
N GLN A 70 -16.26 -7.72 3.12
CA GLN A 70 -17.34 -7.49 2.18
C GLN A 70 -17.99 -8.80 1.69
N LEU A 71 -19.31 -8.75 1.53
CA LEU A 71 -20.12 -9.80 0.92
C LEU A 71 -20.94 -9.21 -0.23
N GLU A 72 -20.78 -9.77 -1.40
CA GLU A 72 -21.62 -9.49 -2.56
C GLU A 72 -22.43 -10.74 -2.91
N ASN A 73 -23.73 -10.59 -3.14
CA ASN A 73 -24.61 -11.68 -3.54
C ASN A 73 -25.35 -11.32 -4.83
N ASN A 74 -25.00 -11.99 -5.92
CA ASN A 74 -25.67 -11.86 -7.20
C ASN A 74 -26.70 -13.00 -7.38
N VAL A 75 -27.95 -12.71 -7.10
CA VAL A 75 -29.06 -13.64 -7.29
C VAL A 75 -29.58 -13.57 -8.74
N GLY A 76 -29.44 -14.65 -9.48
CA GLY A 76 -29.87 -14.75 -10.88
C GLY A 76 -29.73 -16.18 -11.38
N SER A 77 -29.45 -16.36 -12.67
CA SER A 77 -29.29 -17.69 -13.27
C SER A 77 -28.12 -18.51 -12.68
N ASN A 78 -27.19 -17.90 -11.96
CA ASN A 78 -25.99 -18.58 -11.46
C ASN A 78 -25.70 -18.42 -9.94
N ASN A 79 -26.59 -17.81 -9.14
CA ASN A 79 -26.46 -17.69 -7.68
C ASN A 79 -25.01 -17.60 -7.18
N ILE A 80 -24.27 -16.54 -7.57
CA ILE A 80 -22.86 -16.37 -7.22
C ILE A 80 -22.73 -15.50 -5.96
N ILE A 81 -21.96 -15.97 -4.99
CA ILE A 81 -21.58 -15.23 -3.80
C ILE A 81 -20.09 -14.92 -3.87
N THR A 82 -19.74 -13.67 -3.69
CA THR A 82 -18.34 -13.21 -3.66
C THR A 82 -18.05 -12.57 -2.31
N TYR A 83 -16.99 -13.06 -1.67
CA TYR A 83 -16.41 -12.48 -0.45
C TYR A 83 -15.11 -11.80 -0.77
N LYS A 84 -14.88 -10.66 -0.15
CA LYS A 84 -13.66 -9.86 -0.29
C LYS A 84 -13.16 -9.41 1.06
N GLY A 85 -11.89 -9.09 1.12
CA GLY A 85 -11.26 -8.51 2.29
C GLY A 85 -9.79 -8.24 2.08
N SER A 86 -9.15 -7.77 3.13
CA SER A 86 -7.73 -7.47 3.15
C SER A 86 -6.91 -8.62 3.77
N GLU A 87 -5.59 -8.60 3.57
CA GLU A 87 -4.67 -9.37 4.40
C GLU A 87 -4.96 -9.13 5.89
N LEU A 88 -4.65 -10.10 6.73
CA LEU A 88 -4.98 -10.02 8.16
C LEU A 88 -4.34 -8.81 8.87
N LYS A 89 -3.18 -8.33 8.40
CA LYS A 89 -2.55 -7.09 8.90
C LYS A 89 -3.39 -5.83 8.68
N GLY A 90 -4.35 -5.86 7.76
CA GLY A 90 -5.31 -4.77 7.51
C GLY A 90 -6.18 -4.40 8.71
N ILE A 91 -6.33 -5.25 9.73
CA ILE A 91 -7.04 -4.90 10.97
C ILE A 91 -6.44 -3.67 11.68
N THR A 92 -5.17 -3.36 11.43
CA THR A 92 -4.48 -2.21 12.00
C THR A 92 -5.04 -0.87 11.50
N SER A 93 -5.65 -0.85 10.30
CA SER A 93 -6.31 0.33 9.73
C SER A 93 -7.51 0.82 10.56
N SER A 94 -8.06 -0.04 11.43
CA SER A 94 -9.14 0.32 12.35
C SER A 94 -8.67 1.09 13.59
N ARG A 95 -7.39 1.42 13.71
CA ARG A 95 -6.79 2.11 14.87
C ARG A 95 -6.02 3.35 14.43
N ILE A 96 -6.01 4.33 15.32
CA ILE A 96 -5.14 5.50 15.22
C ILE A 96 -4.05 5.42 16.31
N VAL A 97 -2.90 6.04 16.06
CA VAL A 97 -1.83 6.15 17.05
C VAL A 97 -2.26 7.10 18.17
N MET A 98 -2.46 6.56 19.37
CA MET A 98 -2.78 7.35 20.56
C MET A 98 -1.52 7.53 21.43
N PRO A 99 -1.13 8.77 21.71
CA PRO A 99 -0.07 9.04 22.66
C PRO A 99 -0.41 8.51 24.05
N PRO A 100 0.60 8.18 24.89
CA PRO A 100 0.40 7.89 26.31
C PRO A 100 -0.23 9.10 27.04
N ASN A 101 -0.89 8.84 28.16
CA ASN A 101 -1.45 9.92 28.97
C ASN A 101 -0.37 10.94 29.35
N ASN A 102 -0.70 12.22 29.23
CA ASN A 102 0.18 13.36 29.51
C ASN A 102 1.39 13.50 28.56
N SER A 103 1.37 12.82 27.41
CA SER A 103 2.36 12.99 26.35
C SER A 103 1.72 13.58 25.09
N ALA A 104 2.45 14.48 24.41
CA ALA A 104 2.02 15.02 23.13
C ALA A 104 2.11 13.99 22.01
N TYR A 105 3.09 13.08 22.09
CA TYR A 105 3.38 12.08 21.08
C TYR A 105 3.64 10.70 21.71
N LEU A 106 3.41 9.64 20.93
CA LEU A 106 4.01 8.34 21.17
C LEU A 106 5.43 8.39 20.59
N THR A 107 6.44 8.50 21.45
CA THR A 107 7.84 8.57 21.05
C THR A 107 8.52 7.22 21.27
N ILE A 108 9.10 6.65 20.19
CA ILE A 108 9.85 5.40 20.22
C ILE A 108 11.19 5.62 19.50
N LYS A 109 12.31 5.29 20.19
CA LYS A 109 13.67 5.42 19.64
C LYS A 109 14.34 4.05 19.61
N LYS A 110 14.17 3.32 18.52
CA LYS A 110 14.67 1.95 18.36
C LYS A 110 15.03 1.67 16.88
N ASN A 111 15.55 0.48 16.62
CA ASN A 111 15.64 -0.04 15.25
C ASN A 111 14.24 -0.04 14.59
N PRO A 112 14.13 0.30 13.29
CA PRO A 112 12.85 0.42 12.60
C PRO A 112 11.90 -0.79 12.78
N ALA A 113 12.42 -2.02 12.73
CA ALA A 113 11.62 -3.22 12.95
C ALA A 113 11.03 -3.27 14.37
N LEU A 114 11.82 -2.91 15.39
CA LEU A 114 11.36 -2.85 16.77
C LEU A 114 10.37 -1.69 16.99
N VAL A 115 10.48 -0.60 16.25
CA VAL A 115 9.48 0.48 16.26
C VAL A 115 8.13 -0.03 15.79
N ILE A 116 8.08 -0.79 14.70
CA ILE A 116 6.85 -1.42 14.20
C ILE A 116 6.22 -2.33 15.27
N LEU A 117 7.01 -3.21 15.90
CA LEU A 117 6.52 -4.10 16.95
C LEU A 117 5.98 -3.34 18.17
N ASP A 118 6.64 -2.26 18.59
CA ASP A 118 6.18 -1.42 19.68
C ASP A 118 4.89 -0.67 19.34
N ILE A 119 4.73 -0.17 18.11
CA ILE A 119 3.48 0.45 17.64
C ILE A 119 2.34 -0.58 17.71
N LEU A 120 2.54 -1.77 17.15
CA LEU A 120 1.54 -2.85 17.20
C LEU A 120 1.18 -3.20 18.65
N ASN A 121 2.17 -3.36 19.51
CA ASN A 121 1.96 -3.72 20.90
C ASN A 121 1.18 -2.64 21.66
N THR A 122 1.59 -1.36 21.55
CA THR A 122 0.98 -0.25 22.30
C THR A 122 -0.39 0.16 21.78
N GLN A 123 -0.66 -0.06 20.47
CA GLN A 123 -1.91 0.39 19.86
C GLN A 123 -2.96 -0.72 19.68
N LEU A 124 -2.59 -2.00 19.75
CA LEU A 124 -3.51 -3.13 19.59
C LEU A 124 -3.66 -3.98 20.86
N VAL A 125 -2.58 -4.22 21.60
CA VAL A 125 -2.51 -5.21 22.70
C VAL A 125 -2.48 -4.53 24.07
N ASN A 126 -1.51 -3.66 24.32
CA ASN A 126 -1.28 -2.99 25.59
C ASN A 126 -1.71 -1.52 25.54
N CYS A 127 -2.95 -1.29 25.08
CA CYS A 127 -3.51 0.06 24.98
C CYS A 127 -3.77 0.68 26.35
N THR A 128 -3.47 1.97 26.51
CA THR A 128 -3.81 2.74 27.71
C THR A 128 -5.33 2.75 27.98
N ASP A 129 -6.14 2.94 26.94
CA ASP A 129 -7.60 2.74 27.00
C ASP A 129 -7.93 1.28 26.69
N ARG A 130 -8.40 0.55 27.69
CA ARG A 130 -8.75 -0.88 27.58
C ARG A 130 -9.80 -1.19 26.51
N ARG A 131 -10.65 -0.22 26.14
CA ARG A 131 -11.67 -0.39 25.07
C ARG A 131 -11.05 -0.51 23.69
N ARG A 132 -9.80 -0.08 23.54
CA ARG A 132 -9.06 -0.16 22.30
C ARG A 132 -8.33 -1.49 22.10
N ILE A 133 -8.19 -2.29 23.14
CA ILE A 133 -7.52 -3.60 23.06
C ILE A 133 -8.28 -4.49 22.07
N ILE A 134 -7.56 -5.05 21.12
CA ILE A 134 -8.08 -6.09 20.25
C ILE A 134 -7.73 -7.44 20.90
N PRO A 135 -8.73 -8.22 21.33
CA PRO A 135 -8.45 -9.47 22.01
C PRO A 135 -7.85 -10.52 21.06
N ASN A 136 -7.13 -11.47 21.62
CA ASN A 136 -6.55 -12.60 20.90
C ASN A 136 -5.51 -12.20 19.84
N ILE A 137 -4.73 -11.14 20.12
CA ILE A 137 -3.56 -10.73 19.35
C ILE A 137 -2.31 -10.95 20.19
N ARG A 138 -1.28 -11.50 19.57
CA ARG A 138 0.09 -11.60 20.09
C ARG A 138 1.06 -10.94 19.10
N ILE A 139 2.08 -10.30 19.63
CA ILE A 139 3.18 -9.74 18.84
C ILE A 139 4.38 -10.64 19.02
N ASP A 140 4.94 -11.14 17.93
CA ASP A 140 6.17 -11.93 17.96
C ASP A 140 7.39 -11.01 17.97
N ASN A 141 8.29 -11.23 18.92
CA ASN A 141 9.49 -10.43 19.10
C ASN A 141 10.78 -11.22 18.76
N SER A 142 10.67 -12.27 17.95
CA SER A 142 11.80 -13.14 17.63
C SER A 142 12.77 -12.57 16.58
N ILE A 143 12.45 -11.43 15.97
CA ILE A 143 13.33 -10.82 14.96
C ILE A 143 14.67 -10.39 15.57
N GLU A 144 15.75 -10.82 14.96
CA GLU A 144 17.09 -10.32 15.27
C GLU A 144 17.38 -9.05 14.45
N VAL A 145 17.78 -7.99 15.13
CA VAL A 145 18.09 -6.68 14.51
C VAL A 145 19.35 -6.07 15.09
N ASP A 146 20.04 -5.29 14.28
CA ASP A 146 21.10 -4.41 14.77
C ASP A 146 20.48 -3.27 15.61
N THR A 147 20.82 -3.20 16.88
CA THR A 147 20.30 -2.19 17.80
C THR A 147 21.00 -0.85 17.70
N THR A 148 22.05 -0.73 16.89
CA THR A 148 22.76 0.54 16.66
C THR A 148 22.06 1.43 15.63
N ASP A 149 21.38 0.82 14.65
CA ASP A 149 20.56 1.55 13.65
C ASP A 149 19.20 1.93 14.27
N LYS A 150 19.06 3.19 14.63
CA LYS A 150 17.88 3.71 15.32
C LYS A 150 17.20 4.82 14.55
N ILE A 151 15.88 4.78 14.57
CA ILE A 151 15.02 5.90 14.15
C ILE A 151 14.28 6.46 15.36
N GLU A 152 13.76 7.68 15.22
CA GLU A 152 12.84 8.27 16.17
C GLU A 152 11.45 8.37 15.54
N PHE A 153 10.50 7.63 16.10
CA PHE A 153 9.09 7.72 15.75
C PHE A 153 8.36 8.62 16.74
N ASN A 154 7.63 9.62 16.21
CA ASN A 154 6.81 10.55 16.99
C ASN A 154 5.38 10.55 16.41
N GLY A 155 4.59 9.54 16.77
CA GLY A 155 3.24 9.34 16.24
C GLY A 155 2.17 10.05 17.05
N ARG A 156 1.20 10.67 16.36
CA ARG A 156 0.03 11.31 16.96
C ARG A 156 -1.15 11.32 16.01
N PHE A 157 -2.20 10.58 16.35
CA PHE A 157 -3.49 10.54 15.65
C PHE A 157 -3.45 10.06 14.19
N GLY A 158 -2.28 9.69 13.66
CA GLY A 158 -2.15 9.01 12.36
C GLY A 158 -2.79 7.62 12.41
N ASN A 159 -3.17 7.07 11.25
CA ASN A 159 -3.65 5.71 11.16
C ASN A 159 -2.51 4.73 11.46
N VAL A 160 -2.74 3.71 12.29
CA VAL A 160 -1.69 2.77 12.71
C VAL A 160 -1.10 2.04 11.52
N TYR A 161 -1.93 1.64 10.57
CA TYR A 161 -1.48 0.98 9.34
C TYR A 161 -0.56 1.91 8.52
N ASP A 162 -0.97 3.15 8.26
CA ASP A 162 -0.21 4.10 7.45
C ASP A 162 1.15 4.43 8.07
N GLU A 163 1.21 4.59 9.40
CA GLU A 163 2.46 4.84 10.13
C GLU A 163 3.42 3.64 10.04
N ILE A 164 2.91 2.42 10.20
CA ILE A 164 3.70 1.20 10.04
C ILE A 164 4.18 1.06 8.59
N ASN A 165 3.29 1.27 7.62
CA ASN A 165 3.62 1.14 6.20
C ASN A 165 4.71 2.13 5.77
N THR A 166 4.66 3.38 6.26
CA THR A 166 5.70 4.38 6.01
C THR A 166 7.07 3.90 6.50
N ILE A 167 7.16 3.36 7.72
CA ILE A 167 8.40 2.83 8.27
C ILE A 167 8.85 1.58 7.49
N ALA A 168 7.94 0.63 7.27
CA ALA A 168 8.23 -0.62 6.59
C ALA A 168 8.78 -0.40 5.18
N THR A 169 8.18 0.51 4.43
CA THR A 169 8.62 0.90 3.08
C THR A 169 9.98 1.59 3.10
N ALA A 170 10.16 2.60 3.97
CA ALA A 170 11.39 3.40 4.02
C ALA A 170 12.63 2.59 4.45
N TYR A 171 12.43 1.53 5.23
CA TYR A 171 13.51 0.71 5.78
C TYR A 171 13.52 -0.73 5.24
N ASN A 172 12.75 -1.01 4.18
CA ASN A 172 12.69 -2.32 3.51
C ASN A 172 12.38 -3.46 4.49
N ILE A 173 11.31 -3.32 5.25
CA ILE A 173 10.87 -4.27 6.25
C ILE A 173 9.56 -4.91 5.80
N GLY A 174 9.49 -6.24 5.87
CA GLY A 174 8.26 -7.00 5.70
C GLY A 174 7.53 -7.16 7.02
N TRP A 175 6.21 -7.17 6.97
CA TRP A 175 5.39 -7.50 8.12
C TRP A 175 4.10 -8.22 7.69
N TYR A 176 3.64 -9.14 8.52
CA TYR A 176 2.43 -9.89 8.25
C TYR A 176 1.75 -10.32 9.55
N ALA A 177 0.53 -10.79 9.42
CA ALA A 177 -0.17 -11.44 10.51
C ALA A 177 -0.66 -12.83 10.08
N THR A 178 -0.64 -13.79 10.99
CA THR A 178 -1.10 -15.15 10.76
C THR A 178 -2.05 -15.59 11.88
N ILE A 179 -2.73 -16.72 11.68
CA ILE A 179 -3.59 -17.36 12.69
C ILE A 179 -2.90 -18.62 13.18
N GLU A 180 -2.58 -18.67 14.47
CA GLU A 180 -1.86 -19.75 15.11
C GLU A 180 -2.63 -20.31 16.30
N PRO A 181 -2.31 -21.56 16.74
CA PRO A 181 -2.83 -22.09 17.99
C PRO A 181 -2.48 -21.15 19.16
N LYS A 182 -3.46 -20.82 19.99
CA LYS A 182 -3.26 -19.93 21.13
C LYS A 182 -2.34 -20.58 22.17
N GLN A 183 -1.26 -19.90 22.51
CA GLN A 183 -0.24 -20.45 23.43
C GLN A 183 -0.81 -20.86 24.80
N SER A 184 -1.76 -20.11 25.33
CA SER A 184 -2.39 -20.38 26.64
C SER A 184 -3.43 -21.51 26.59
N ASN A 185 -4.03 -21.79 25.45
CA ASN A 185 -5.01 -22.87 25.26
C ASN A 185 -5.15 -23.19 23.75
N ASN A 186 -4.58 -24.28 23.32
CA ASN A 186 -4.55 -24.73 21.92
C ASN A 186 -5.92 -25.17 21.33
N GLN A 187 -7.00 -25.16 22.12
CA GLN A 187 -8.36 -25.32 21.61
C GLN A 187 -8.84 -24.09 20.84
N TYR A 188 -8.17 -22.97 21.02
CA TYR A 188 -8.42 -21.72 20.35
C TYR A 188 -7.23 -21.33 19.48
N ALA A 189 -7.44 -20.41 18.55
CA ALA A 189 -6.38 -19.76 17.82
C ALA A 189 -6.29 -18.28 18.22
N GLU A 190 -5.17 -17.66 17.88
CA GLU A 190 -4.89 -16.23 18.06
C GLU A 190 -4.24 -15.65 16.81
N ILE A 191 -4.34 -14.33 16.64
CA ILE A 191 -3.65 -13.59 15.59
C ILE A 191 -2.25 -13.29 16.08
N VAL A 192 -1.24 -13.57 15.27
CA VAL A 192 0.16 -13.29 15.59
C VAL A 192 0.76 -12.40 14.52
N PHE A 193 1.32 -11.26 14.95
CA PHE A 193 2.03 -10.34 14.07
C PHE A 193 3.52 -10.64 14.08
N TYR A 194 4.11 -10.61 12.89
CA TYR A 194 5.52 -10.80 12.62
C TYR A 194 6.09 -9.65 11.83
N VAL A 195 7.36 -9.38 12.07
CA VAL A 195 8.19 -8.48 11.26
C VAL A 195 9.40 -9.29 10.78
N TYR A 196 9.83 -9.09 9.53
CA TYR A 196 10.90 -9.88 8.94
C TYR A 196 11.67 -9.11 7.88
N HIS A 197 12.85 -9.62 7.53
CA HIS A 197 13.61 -9.20 6.37
C HIS A 197 13.62 -10.31 5.32
N GLY A 198 13.43 -9.94 4.05
CA GLY A 198 13.61 -10.88 2.95
C GLY A 198 15.09 -11.24 2.76
N ILE A 199 15.34 -12.39 2.18
CA ILE A 199 16.67 -12.93 1.95
C ILE A 199 17.21 -12.43 0.60
N ASP A 200 18.50 -12.07 0.56
CA ASP A 200 19.17 -11.79 -0.72
C ASP A 200 19.46 -13.10 -1.46
N ARG A 201 18.76 -13.29 -2.60
CA ARG A 201 18.91 -14.40 -3.54
C ARG A 201 19.32 -13.89 -4.93
N SER A 202 19.87 -12.68 -4.99
CA SER A 202 20.33 -12.08 -6.24
C SER A 202 21.46 -12.88 -6.87
N LYS A 203 21.72 -12.62 -8.15
CA LYS A 203 22.77 -13.28 -8.91
C LYS A 203 24.16 -13.11 -8.31
N ASN A 204 24.42 -11.94 -7.73
CA ASN A 204 25.76 -11.51 -7.32
C ASN A 204 26.17 -11.93 -5.91
N GLN A 205 25.23 -12.43 -5.09
CA GLN A 205 25.55 -13.02 -3.80
C GLN A 205 25.95 -14.49 -3.91
N SER A 206 26.63 -15.04 -2.89
CA SER A 206 27.15 -16.41 -2.88
C SER A 206 26.67 -17.27 -1.69
N THR A 207 25.84 -16.70 -0.80
CA THR A 207 25.44 -17.33 0.46
C THR A 207 24.16 -18.16 0.30
N ASN A 208 23.21 -17.66 -0.46
CA ASN A 208 21.88 -18.24 -0.60
C ASN A 208 21.65 -18.83 -2.00
N SER A 209 20.65 -19.72 -2.12
CA SER A 209 20.17 -20.17 -3.43
C SER A 209 19.70 -18.97 -4.25
N ARG A 210 20.11 -18.90 -5.51
CA ARG A 210 19.77 -17.77 -6.38
C ARG A 210 18.33 -17.87 -6.88
N PHE A 211 17.65 -16.71 -6.95
CA PHE A 211 16.35 -16.56 -7.57
C PHE A 211 16.48 -15.63 -8.78
N ILE A 212 16.53 -16.23 -9.99
CA ILE A 212 16.76 -15.52 -11.26
C ILE A 212 15.56 -15.75 -12.16
N LEU A 213 14.89 -14.67 -12.54
CA LEU A 213 13.80 -14.66 -13.50
C LEU A 213 14.31 -14.32 -14.89
N ARG A 214 14.09 -15.22 -15.86
CA ARG A 214 14.50 -15.05 -17.25
C ARG A 214 13.64 -15.92 -18.17
N TYR A 215 13.18 -15.38 -19.28
CA TYR A 215 12.38 -16.16 -20.27
C TYR A 215 13.08 -17.41 -20.74
N SER A 216 14.38 -17.34 -21.05
CA SER A 216 15.16 -18.49 -21.53
C SER A 216 15.32 -19.62 -20.49
N ASN A 217 14.94 -19.40 -19.24
CA ASN A 217 14.91 -20.42 -18.18
C ASN A 217 13.54 -21.08 -18.03
N ASP A 218 12.57 -20.79 -18.89
CA ASP A 218 11.18 -21.26 -18.82
C ASP A 218 10.51 -21.04 -17.44
N ASN A 219 10.90 -19.96 -16.75
CA ASN A 219 10.36 -19.64 -15.43
C ASN A 219 9.43 -18.42 -15.41
N ILE A 220 9.30 -17.72 -16.53
CA ILE A 220 8.34 -16.63 -16.78
C ILE A 220 7.35 -17.10 -17.84
N GLU A 221 6.05 -17.01 -17.57
CA GLU A 221 4.98 -17.22 -18.54
C GLU A 221 4.64 -15.92 -19.26
N GLN A 222 4.48 -14.84 -18.48
CA GLN A 222 4.20 -13.49 -18.98
C GLN A 222 4.89 -12.47 -18.09
N SER A 223 5.37 -11.35 -18.67
CA SER A 223 5.82 -10.21 -17.92
C SER A 223 5.38 -8.90 -18.56
N ASP A 224 5.18 -7.90 -17.72
CA ASP A 224 4.90 -6.52 -18.09
C ASP A 224 5.90 -5.62 -17.33
N TYR A 225 6.72 -4.90 -18.08
CA TYR A 225 7.74 -4.01 -17.56
C TYR A 225 7.31 -2.56 -17.69
N GLN A 226 7.52 -1.79 -16.65
CA GLN A 226 7.30 -0.36 -16.66
C GLN A 226 8.52 0.39 -16.09
N TYR A 227 8.95 1.41 -16.81
CA TYR A 227 9.94 2.38 -16.36
C TYR A 227 9.34 3.77 -16.30
N ILE A 228 9.50 4.46 -15.17
CA ILE A 228 8.97 5.80 -14.94
C ILE A 228 10.13 6.74 -14.57
N ASP A 229 10.59 7.56 -15.53
CA ASP A 229 11.72 8.50 -15.33
C ASP A 229 11.38 9.70 -14.42
N THR A 230 10.10 9.98 -14.17
CA THR A 230 9.67 11.18 -13.42
C THR A 230 9.59 10.97 -11.92
N ILE A 231 9.87 9.77 -11.40
CA ILE A 231 9.87 9.49 -9.96
C ILE A 231 10.97 10.31 -9.27
N PRO A 232 10.63 11.09 -8.22
CA PRO A 232 11.60 11.86 -7.46
C PRO A 232 12.69 10.98 -6.84
N ASN A 233 13.94 11.40 -6.98
CA ASN A 233 15.09 10.72 -6.38
C ASN A 233 15.89 11.61 -5.41
N THR A 234 15.52 12.87 -5.30
CA THR A 234 16.15 13.84 -4.41
C THR A 234 15.06 14.64 -3.69
N ALA A 235 15.18 14.80 -2.38
CA ALA A 235 14.20 15.54 -1.60
C ALA A 235 14.83 16.76 -0.90
N LEU A 236 14.23 17.94 -1.08
CA LEU A 236 14.47 19.11 -0.26
C LEU A 236 13.49 19.11 0.90
N VAL A 237 13.98 18.82 2.11
CA VAL A 237 13.19 18.80 3.34
C VAL A 237 13.33 20.14 4.06
N ALA A 238 12.22 20.81 4.34
CA ALA A 238 12.23 22.11 4.97
C ALA A 238 11.51 22.06 6.34
N GLY A 239 12.29 22.23 7.39
CA GLY A 239 11.85 22.26 8.78
C GLY A 239 11.26 23.63 9.20
N LYS A 240 11.39 23.96 10.48
CA LYS A 240 10.96 25.22 11.07
C LYS A 240 11.71 26.43 10.57
N GLY A 241 11.13 27.61 10.75
CA GLY A 241 11.67 28.90 10.35
C GLY A 241 10.98 29.48 9.12
N GLU A 242 11.36 30.71 8.78
CA GLU A 242 10.81 31.45 7.64
C GLU A 242 11.94 32.07 6.78
N GLY A 243 11.70 32.16 5.48
CA GLY A 243 12.63 32.75 4.54
C GLY A 243 14.02 32.13 4.62
N ILE A 244 15.06 32.95 4.68
CA ILE A 244 16.47 32.50 4.74
C ILE A 244 16.86 31.81 6.06
N ASN A 245 16.04 31.97 7.10
CA ASN A 245 16.26 31.33 8.41
C ASN A 245 15.61 29.95 8.50
N ARG A 246 14.86 29.53 7.47
CA ARG A 246 14.24 28.22 7.43
C ARG A 246 15.31 27.15 7.29
N LYS A 247 15.26 26.17 8.18
CA LYS A 247 16.20 25.03 8.14
C LYS A 247 15.83 24.08 7.04
N THR A 248 16.78 23.72 6.22
CA THR A 248 16.57 22.81 5.10
C THR A 248 17.64 21.70 5.10
N TYR A 249 17.26 20.54 4.59
CA TYR A 249 18.16 19.41 4.37
C TYR A 249 17.87 18.76 3.02
N ILE A 250 18.91 18.32 2.30
CA ILE A 250 18.75 17.61 1.02
C ILE A 250 19.04 16.12 1.26
N VAL A 251 18.11 15.26 0.89
CA VAL A 251 18.25 13.80 0.94
C VAL A 251 18.53 13.25 -0.45
N ASN A 252 19.45 12.28 -0.55
CA ASN A 252 19.90 11.66 -1.79
C ASN A 252 20.49 12.67 -2.81
N ASP A 253 21.37 13.55 -2.36
CA ASP A 253 21.99 14.61 -3.15
C ASP A 253 23.11 14.10 -4.09
N THR A 254 22.86 13.02 -4.83
CA THR A 254 23.85 12.38 -5.72
C THR A 254 23.52 12.55 -7.21
N ALA A 255 22.26 12.69 -7.55
CA ALA A 255 21.81 12.85 -8.93
C ALA A 255 22.11 14.27 -9.45
N ILE A 256 22.49 14.38 -10.71
CA ILE A 256 22.85 15.65 -11.37
C ILE A 256 22.12 15.83 -12.69
N GLY A 257 21.93 17.09 -13.09
CA GLY A 257 21.37 17.45 -14.40
C GLY A 257 19.97 16.88 -14.62
N LEU A 258 19.72 16.32 -15.77
CA LEU A 258 18.41 15.75 -16.14
C LEU A 258 18.04 14.49 -15.33
N ASN A 259 19.01 13.82 -14.74
CA ASN A 259 18.77 12.66 -13.88
C ASN A 259 18.31 13.05 -12.47
N ARG A 260 18.40 14.33 -12.09
CA ARG A 260 17.95 14.84 -10.81
C ARG A 260 16.47 15.19 -10.88
N LYS A 261 15.66 14.47 -10.13
CA LYS A 261 14.21 14.68 -9.99
C LYS A 261 13.93 15.09 -8.54
N GLU A 262 13.58 16.34 -8.35
CA GLU A 262 13.44 16.91 -7.01
C GLU A 262 12.00 16.93 -6.51
N VAL A 263 11.84 16.72 -5.21
CA VAL A 263 10.59 16.92 -4.50
C VAL A 263 10.81 17.80 -3.27
N TYR A 264 9.87 18.69 -3.01
CA TYR A 264 9.83 19.47 -1.79
C TYR A 264 9.00 18.76 -0.72
N ILE A 265 9.54 18.72 0.52
CA ILE A 265 8.87 18.12 1.68
C ILE A 265 8.78 19.17 2.79
N ASP A 266 7.56 19.54 3.17
CA ASP A 266 7.32 20.39 4.33
C ASP A 266 7.40 19.56 5.61
N ALA A 267 8.32 19.93 6.49
CA ALA A 267 8.60 19.26 7.76
C ALA A 267 8.60 20.25 8.95
N ARG A 268 7.72 21.28 8.91
CA ARG A 268 7.60 22.27 10.00
C ARG A 268 7.09 21.67 11.30
N ASP A 269 6.45 20.52 11.24
CA ASP A 269 6.01 19.72 12.39
C ASP A 269 7.17 19.03 13.11
N VAL A 270 8.32 18.88 12.47
CA VAL A 270 9.52 18.28 13.08
C VAL A 270 10.20 19.28 14.01
N GLU A 271 10.22 18.94 15.30
CA GLU A 271 10.80 19.79 16.35
C GLU A 271 12.33 19.73 16.33
N ASP A 272 12.91 18.55 16.16
CA ASP A 272 14.33 18.29 16.15
C ASP A 272 14.87 18.28 14.73
N GLU A 273 15.66 19.27 14.35
CA GLU A 273 16.25 19.42 13.01
C GLU A 273 17.09 18.19 12.59
N THR A 274 17.63 17.43 13.56
CA THR A 274 18.41 16.21 13.26
C THR A 274 17.56 15.09 12.66
N LEU A 275 16.23 15.19 12.74
CA LEU A 275 15.27 14.24 12.16
C LEU A 275 14.84 14.61 10.73
N LEU A 276 15.26 15.76 10.18
CA LEU A 276 14.92 16.14 8.80
C LEU A 276 15.40 15.10 7.77
N PRO A 277 16.64 14.54 7.89
CA PRO A 277 17.07 13.47 6.98
C PRO A 277 16.17 12.22 7.03
N GLN A 278 15.75 11.81 8.22
CA GLN A 278 14.85 10.69 8.40
C GLN A 278 13.49 10.95 7.73
N ARG A 279 12.87 12.12 8.00
CA ARG A 279 11.61 12.54 7.36
C ARG A 279 11.73 12.55 5.83
N GLY A 280 12.84 13.02 5.31
CA GLY A 280 13.10 13.05 3.87
C GLY A 280 13.21 11.66 3.26
N LYS A 281 13.92 10.73 3.92
CA LYS A 281 14.02 9.33 3.51
C LYS A 281 12.65 8.65 3.48
N GLU A 282 11.88 8.79 4.56
CA GLU A 282 10.55 8.20 4.68
C GLU A 282 9.60 8.72 3.58
N LYS A 283 9.57 10.03 3.38
CA LYS A 283 8.71 10.63 2.35
C LYS A 283 9.17 10.34 0.92
N LEU A 284 10.47 10.24 0.68
CA LEU A 284 10.99 9.89 -0.64
C LEU A 284 10.66 8.43 -1.00
N ALA A 285 10.69 7.53 -0.02
CA ALA A 285 10.35 6.12 -0.21
C ALA A 285 8.88 5.90 -0.64
N GLU A 286 7.96 6.81 -0.30
CA GLU A 286 6.56 6.75 -0.73
C GLU A 286 6.36 6.86 -2.25
N TYR A 287 7.36 7.38 -3.00
CA TYR A 287 7.30 7.47 -4.46
C TYR A 287 7.64 6.14 -5.15
N GLY A 288 8.32 5.22 -4.46
CA GLY A 288 8.72 3.92 -5.00
C GLY A 288 9.93 3.98 -5.94
N ASP A 289 10.12 2.91 -6.72
CA ASP A 289 11.22 2.75 -7.66
C ASP A 289 10.81 3.11 -9.09
N ASN A 290 11.80 3.48 -9.92
CA ASN A 290 11.57 3.79 -11.33
C ASN A 290 11.20 2.55 -12.16
N ASN A 291 11.59 1.37 -11.70
CA ASN A 291 11.40 0.10 -12.39
C ASN A 291 10.34 -0.74 -11.67
N SER A 292 9.43 -1.31 -12.43
CA SER A 292 8.45 -2.27 -11.93
C SER A 292 8.26 -3.38 -12.96
N TYR A 293 8.27 -4.62 -12.49
CA TYR A 293 7.88 -5.80 -13.25
C TYR A 293 6.68 -6.47 -12.62
N GLN A 294 5.65 -6.72 -13.43
CA GLN A 294 4.55 -7.61 -13.07
C GLN A 294 4.73 -8.90 -13.87
N ILE A 295 4.85 -10.03 -13.20
CA ILE A 295 5.24 -11.29 -13.83
C ILE A 295 4.28 -12.40 -13.42
N THR A 296 3.77 -13.14 -14.41
CA THR A 296 3.15 -14.44 -14.19
C THR A 296 4.24 -15.51 -14.26
N LEU A 297 4.46 -16.20 -13.14
CA LEU A 297 5.47 -17.23 -13.05
C LEU A 297 5.00 -18.51 -13.77
N SER A 298 5.94 -19.23 -14.39
CA SER A 298 5.63 -20.54 -14.94
C SER A 298 5.09 -21.48 -13.86
N ARG A 299 4.26 -22.45 -14.28
CA ARG A 299 3.65 -23.41 -13.36
C ARG A 299 4.68 -24.18 -12.53
N ASN A 300 5.85 -24.47 -13.10
CA ASN A 300 6.91 -25.18 -12.40
C ASN A 300 7.55 -24.34 -11.30
N LEU A 301 7.80 -23.06 -11.58
CA LEU A 301 8.35 -22.13 -10.58
C LEU A 301 7.32 -21.79 -9.50
N SER A 302 6.05 -21.62 -9.87
CA SER A 302 4.95 -21.37 -8.93
C SER A 302 4.84 -22.45 -7.84
N LYS A 303 5.12 -23.72 -8.18
CA LYS A 303 5.13 -24.82 -7.21
C LYS A 303 6.31 -24.80 -6.22
N GLN A 304 7.35 -24.02 -6.52
CA GLN A 304 8.56 -23.89 -5.68
C GLN A 304 8.44 -22.74 -4.68
N TYR A 305 7.34 -22.00 -4.70
CA TYR A 305 7.03 -20.99 -3.70
C TYR A 305 7.07 -21.58 -2.28
N HIS A 306 7.56 -20.85 -1.31
CA HIS A 306 7.90 -21.27 0.05
C HIS A 306 9.12 -22.22 0.17
N SER A 307 9.68 -22.71 -0.92
CA SER A 307 10.87 -23.56 -0.88
C SER A 307 12.09 -22.93 -1.54
N ALA A 308 11.91 -22.27 -2.69
CA ALA A 308 13.00 -21.64 -3.44
C ALA A 308 13.04 -20.11 -3.26
N PHE A 309 11.90 -19.50 -3.00
CA PHE A 309 11.76 -18.05 -2.79
C PHE A 309 10.54 -17.73 -1.93
N GLU A 310 10.56 -16.54 -1.32
CA GLU A 310 9.51 -15.99 -0.48
C GLU A 310 9.23 -14.53 -0.83
N LEU A 311 8.06 -14.05 -0.38
CA LEU A 311 7.73 -12.63 -0.43
C LEU A 311 8.78 -11.81 0.34
N GLY A 312 9.29 -10.76 -0.28
CA GLY A 312 10.32 -9.90 0.28
C GLY A 312 11.74 -10.30 -0.09
N ASP A 313 11.97 -11.49 -0.68
CA ASP A 313 13.30 -11.87 -1.15
C ASP A 313 13.78 -10.94 -2.28
N ILE A 314 15.09 -10.78 -2.38
CA ILE A 314 15.74 -10.08 -3.49
C ILE A 314 16.18 -11.12 -4.50
N GLY A 315 15.72 -10.98 -5.75
CA GLY A 315 16.13 -11.79 -6.89
C GLY A 315 16.75 -10.94 -7.99
N THR A 316 17.08 -11.55 -9.12
CA THR A 316 17.57 -10.86 -10.32
C THR A 316 16.66 -11.14 -11.52
N ILE A 317 16.21 -10.11 -12.23
CA ILE A 317 15.54 -10.22 -13.52
C ILE A 317 16.57 -10.02 -14.61
N GLN A 318 16.57 -10.94 -15.59
CA GLN A 318 17.34 -10.85 -16.83
C GLN A 318 16.36 -10.80 -18.01
N ASP A 319 16.18 -9.61 -18.57
CA ASP A 319 15.37 -9.39 -19.76
C ASP A 319 16.29 -9.27 -20.99
N ASP A 320 16.40 -10.35 -21.73
CA ASP A 320 17.28 -10.41 -22.93
C ASP A 320 16.77 -9.52 -24.07
N LEU A 321 15.45 -9.23 -24.13
CA LEU A 321 14.86 -8.39 -25.16
C LEU A 321 15.22 -6.91 -24.96
N LEU A 322 15.14 -6.46 -23.71
CA LEU A 322 15.45 -5.08 -23.36
C LEU A 322 16.91 -4.87 -22.97
N GLY A 323 17.70 -5.95 -22.83
CA GLY A 323 19.08 -5.90 -22.35
C GLY A 323 19.19 -5.45 -20.89
N ILE A 324 18.17 -5.74 -20.08
CA ILE A 324 18.08 -5.32 -18.67
C ILE A 324 18.52 -6.48 -17.78
N GLU A 325 19.42 -6.18 -16.82
CA GLU A 325 19.72 -7.06 -15.70
C GLU A 325 19.66 -6.21 -14.43
N ILE A 326 18.66 -6.46 -13.58
CA ILE A 326 18.44 -5.71 -12.33
C ILE A 326 18.12 -6.64 -11.17
N ASP A 327 18.64 -6.32 -10.00
CA ASP A 327 18.21 -6.92 -8.75
C ASP A 327 16.94 -6.21 -8.28
N PHE A 328 15.97 -6.99 -7.83
CA PHE A 328 14.65 -6.52 -7.42
C PHE A 328 14.25 -7.16 -6.10
N ARG A 329 13.42 -6.46 -5.34
CA ARG A 329 12.68 -7.06 -4.22
C ARG A 329 11.33 -7.57 -4.73
N LEU A 330 10.95 -8.78 -4.30
CA LEU A 330 9.63 -9.35 -4.50
C LEU A 330 8.66 -8.68 -3.53
N THR A 331 7.93 -7.68 -4.00
CA THR A 331 7.10 -6.82 -3.14
C THR A 331 5.66 -7.28 -3.02
N GLU A 332 5.17 -8.06 -4.00
CA GLU A 332 3.82 -8.58 -4.01
C GLU A 332 3.77 -9.97 -4.64
N ILE A 333 2.93 -10.83 -4.08
CA ILE A 333 2.61 -12.15 -4.62
C ILE A 333 1.10 -12.34 -4.58
N THR A 334 0.50 -12.59 -5.74
CA THR A 334 -0.90 -12.99 -5.87
C THR A 334 -0.99 -14.49 -6.18
N GLU A 335 -1.58 -15.23 -5.26
CA GLU A 335 -1.91 -16.64 -5.43
C GLU A 335 -3.32 -16.74 -6.03
N VAL A 336 -3.45 -17.37 -7.20
CA VAL A 336 -4.75 -17.58 -7.86
C VAL A 336 -5.05 -19.06 -7.94
N TYR A 337 -6.19 -19.44 -7.38
CA TYR A 337 -6.72 -20.81 -7.36
C TYR A 337 -8.03 -20.87 -8.13
N GLU A 338 -8.07 -21.59 -9.20
CA GLU A 338 -9.27 -21.93 -9.97
C GLU A 338 -9.42 -23.46 -10.02
N SER A 339 -10.61 -24.00 -10.39
CA SER A 339 -10.99 -25.40 -10.18
C SER A 339 -9.88 -26.46 -10.36
N ASP A 340 -8.97 -26.32 -11.32
CA ASP A 340 -7.86 -27.24 -11.57
C ASP A 340 -6.53 -26.55 -11.83
N ASP A 341 -6.46 -25.23 -11.62
CA ASP A 341 -5.26 -24.44 -11.90
C ASP A 341 -4.78 -23.66 -10.66
N PHE A 342 -3.44 -23.52 -10.59
CA PHE A 342 -2.76 -22.69 -9.60
C PHE A 342 -1.68 -21.90 -10.30
N ARG A 343 -1.73 -20.58 -10.21
CA ARG A 343 -0.71 -19.70 -10.74
C ARG A 343 -0.30 -18.66 -9.71
N LEU A 344 0.93 -18.19 -9.83
CA LEU A 344 1.45 -17.05 -9.09
C LEU A 344 1.70 -15.88 -10.04
N GLU A 345 1.18 -14.75 -9.65
CA GLU A 345 1.51 -13.46 -10.23
C GLU A 345 2.34 -12.70 -9.20
N VAL A 346 3.45 -12.11 -9.63
CA VAL A 346 4.39 -11.44 -8.73
C VAL A 346 4.67 -10.03 -9.21
N VAL A 347 4.84 -9.11 -8.27
CA VAL A 347 5.35 -7.76 -8.53
C VAL A 347 6.76 -7.66 -7.97
N CYS A 348 7.67 -7.20 -8.83
CA CYS A 348 9.07 -7.00 -8.52
C CYS A 348 9.37 -5.51 -8.60
N GLY A 349 9.93 -4.94 -7.54
CA GLY A 349 10.02 -3.50 -7.38
C GLY A 349 8.73 -2.94 -6.76
N TYR A 350 8.43 -1.68 -6.98
CA TYR A 350 7.18 -1.09 -6.50
C TYR A 350 6.05 -1.30 -7.49
N ASP A 351 4.87 -1.62 -6.96
CA ASP A 351 3.64 -1.75 -7.73
C ASP A 351 3.37 -0.50 -8.60
N LYS A 352 2.70 -0.74 -9.73
CA LYS A 352 2.11 0.30 -10.60
C LYS A 352 1.17 1.22 -9.80
N LYS A 353 1.75 2.06 -8.94
CA LYS A 353 0.99 3.22 -8.50
C LYS A 353 0.80 4.08 -9.74
N ASP A 354 -0.42 4.07 -10.24
CA ASP A 354 -0.88 4.85 -11.39
C ASP A 354 -0.13 6.20 -11.42
N LEU A 355 0.50 6.51 -12.55
CA LEU A 355 1.18 7.80 -12.76
C LEU A 355 0.30 8.97 -12.29
N GLY A 356 -1.03 8.83 -12.39
CA GLY A 356 -2.02 9.74 -11.83
C GLY A 356 -1.96 9.86 -10.30
N SER A 357 -1.65 8.81 -9.56
CA SER A 357 -1.53 8.86 -8.10
C SER A 357 -0.19 9.46 -7.65
N ALA A 358 0.90 9.22 -8.37
CA ALA A 358 2.19 9.86 -8.13
C ALA A 358 2.13 11.37 -8.44
N ILE A 359 1.50 11.76 -9.53
CA ILE A 359 1.24 13.16 -9.89
C ILE A 359 0.30 13.84 -8.87
N LYS A 360 -0.76 13.16 -8.41
CA LYS A 360 -1.66 13.70 -7.37
C LYS A 360 -0.95 13.93 -6.05
N ARG A 361 -0.02 13.07 -5.63
CA ARG A 361 0.79 13.29 -4.41
C ARG A 361 1.73 14.48 -4.56
N SER A 362 2.35 14.64 -5.73
CA SER A 362 3.17 15.81 -6.05
C SER A 362 2.36 17.11 -6.03
N THR A 363 1.16 17.11 -6.63
CA THR A 363 0.27 18.30 -6.67
C THR A 363 -0.38 18.59 -5.31
N SER A 364 -0.73 17.59 -4.49
CA SER A 364 -1.30 17.85 -3.15
C SER A 364 -0.31 18.54 -2.21
N ASN A 365 0.98 18.20 -2.30
CA ASN A 365 2.02 18.90 -1.57
C ASN A 365 2.19 20.36 -2.05
N THR A 366 2.01 20.62 -3.34
CA THR A 366 2.06 21.98 -3.92
C THR A 366 0.81 22.80 -3.54
N GLU A 367 -0.37 22.21 -3.50
CA GLU A 367 -1.60 22.88 -3.06
C GLU A 367 -1.59 23.25 -1.58
N THR A 368 -0.97 22.41 -0.73
CA THR A 368 -0.77 22.74 0.69
C THR A 368 0.17 23.94 0.85
N LEU A 369 1.20 24.05 0.01
CA LEU A 369 2.10 25.21 -0.02
C LEU A 369 1.39 26.50 -0.44
N LEU A 370 0.60 26.46 -1.50
CA LEU A 370 -0.13 27.64 -2.00
C LEU A 370 -1.15 28.17 -0.98
N LYS A 371 -1.78 27.27 -0.20
CA LYS A 371 -2.68 27.67 0.88
C LYS A 371 -1.97 28.33 2.08
N ILE A 372 -0.72 27.95 2.35
CA ILE A 372 0.06 28.45 3.47
C ILE A 372 0.75 29.77 3.13
N GLU A 373 1.25 29.94 1.93
CA GLU A 373 1.86 31.21 1.47
C GLU A 373 0.83 32.31 1.28
N GLY A 374 -0.43 31.97 0.91
CA GLY A 374 -1.52 32.92 0.78
C GLY A 374 -2.03 33.51 2.11
N SER A 375 -1.67 32.92 3.27
CA SER A 375 -2.11 33.41 4.58
C SER A 375 -1.10 34.29 5.32
N GLY A 376 0.08 34.53 4.73
CA GLY A 376 1.24 35.13 5.38
C GLY A 376 1.63 36.55 4.95
N SER A 377 0.78 37.31 4.24
CA SER A 377 1.11 38.69 3.89
C SER A 377 -0.02 39.67 4.22
N GLY A 378 0.05 40.33 5.35
CA GLY A 378 -0.87 41.38 5.74
C GLY A 378 -0.66 41.87 7.14
N GLY A 379 0.47 42.51 7.41
CA GLY A 379 0.71 43.25 8.63
C GLY A 379 0.14 44.66 8.53
N GLY A 380 -0.70 45.06 9.49
CA GLY A 380 -0.86 46.45 9.86
C GLY A 380 -2.25 47.05 9.71
N GLY A 381 -2.98 47.22 10.81
CA GLY A 381 -3.80 48.38 11.08
C GLY A 381 -5.32 48.25 11.01
N GLY A 382 -5.96 48.04 12.15
CA GLY A 382 -7.16 48.82 12.55
C GLY A 382 -8.54 48.36 12.06
N GLY A 383 -9.30 47.73 12.94
CA GLY A 383 -10.70 48.08 13.21
C GLY A 383 -11.80 47.50 12.30
N GLY A 384 -12.68 46.68 12.85
CA GLY A 384 -14.06 46.56 12.40
C GLY A 384 -14.46 45.16 11.91
N GLY A 385 -15.35 44.52 12.70
CA GLY A 385 -15.88 43.18 12.47
C GLY A 385 -16.64 42.99 11.16
N GLY A 386 -16.55 41.84 10.62
CA GLY A 386 -17.33 41.35 9.52
C GLY A 386 -16.87 39.97 9.12
N GLY A 387 -17.53 38.92 9.60
CA GLY A 387 -17.29 37.56 9.22
C GLY A 387 -17.54 37.36 7.73
N SER A 388 -16.47 37.19 6.95
CA SER A 388 -16.56 36.75 5.58
C SER A 388 -16.62 35.22 5.56
N THR A 389 -17.82 34.70 5.24
CA THR A 389 -17.99 33.34 4.76
C THR A 389 -17.05 33.11 3.57
N PRO A 390 -16.37 31.93 3.50
CA PRO A 390 -15.58 31.58 2.33
C PRO A 390 -16.47 31.63 1.09
N GLN A 391 -16.07 32.41 0.07
CA GLN A 391 -16.76 32.43 -1.21
C GLN A 391 -16.65 31.04 -1.83
N PRO A 392 -17.77 30.48 -2.37
CA PRO A 392 -17.74 29.23 -3.12
C PRO A 392 -16.75 29.36 -4.28
N ILE A 393 -15.90 28.36 -4.45
CA ILE A 393 -14.98 28.28 -5.58
C ILE A 393 -15.82 28.21 -6.86
N ASP A 394 -15.56 29.09 -7.80
CA ASP A 394 -16.24 29.10 -9.10
C ASP A 394 -16.03 27.76 -9.81
N PRO A 395 -17.08 27.01 -10.15
CA PRO A 395 -16.97 25.75 -10.86
C PRO A 395 -16.14 25.80 -12.13
N SER A 396 -16.06 26.97 -12.80
CA SER A 396 -15.23 27.17 -13.99
C SER A 396 -13.73 27.10 -13.69
N GLN A 397 -13.31 27.49 -12.48
CA GLN A 397 -11.91 27.39 -12.04
C GLN A 397 -11.52 25.92 -11.78
N ILE A 398 -12.42 25.16 -11.18
CA ILE A 398 -12.23 23.71 -10.96
C ILE A 398 -12.16 22.99 -12.32
N LEU A 399 -13.03 23.33 -13.24
CA LEU A 399 -13.06 22.73 -14.56
C LEU A 399 -11.75 22.98 -15.33
N ASN A 400 -11.19 24.21 -15.25
CA ASN A 400 -9.91 24.56 -15.89
C ASN A 400 -8.72 23.79 -15.28
N LEU A 401 -8.81 23.41 -14.02
CA LEU A 401 -7.77 22.66 -13.33
C LEU A 401 -7.80 21.16 -13.70
N VAL A 402 -9.01 20.58 -13.75
CA VAL A 402 -9.22 19.15 -14.01
C VAL A 402 -9.19 18.82 -15.50
N TYR A 403 -9.77 19.69 -16.33
CA TYR A 403 -9.82 19.54 -17.77
C TYR A 403 -9.38 20.84 -18.46
N PRO A 404 -8.09 21.14 -18.55
CA PRO A 404 -7.61 22.33 -19.26
C PRO A 404 -8.06 22.32 -20.71
N ILE A 405 -8.09 23.50 -21.35
CA ILE A 405 -8.44 23.62 -22.77
C ILE A 405 -7.53 22.72 -23.61
N GLY A 406 -8.12 21.89 -24.44
CA GLY A 406 -7.42 20.87 -25.22
C GLY A 406 -7.55 19.45 -24.67
N SER A 407 -8.05 19.28 -23.43
CA SER A 407 -8.28 17.94 -22.84
C SER A 407 -9.23 17.10 -23.68
N LEU A 408 -8.96 15.79 -23.72
CA LEU A 408 -9.82 14.79 -24.33
C LEU A 408 -10.65 14.08 -23.25
N TYR A 409 -11.93 13.91 -23.51
CA TYR A 409 -12.84 13.13 -22.69
C TYR A 409 -13.38 11.95 -23.48
N LEU A 410 -13.28 10.75 -22.93
CA LEU A 410 -13.77 9.50 -23.52
C LEU A 410 -15.04 9.06 -22.81
N SER A 411 -16.08 8.71 -23.59
CA SER A 411 -17.35 8.22 -23.06
C SER A 411 -17.88 7.07 -23.91
N ILE A 412 -18.45 6.08 -23.26
CA ILE A 412 -19.21 5.02 -23.95
C ILE A 412 -20.58 5.51 -24.44
N ASN A 413 -21.06 6.62 -23.89
CA ASN A 413 -22.33 7.23 -24.23
C ASN A 413 -22.12 8.49 -25.11
N ASN A 414 -22.96 8.70 -26.11
CA ASN A 414 -22.92 9.89 -26.98
C ASN A 414 -23.55 11.11 -26.28
N VAL A 415 -23.03 11.48 -25.12
CA VAL A 415 -23.50 12.61 -24.33
C VAL A 415 -22.39 13.65 -24.25
N ASN A 416 -22.70 14.90 -24.59
CA ASN A 416 -21.73 16.01 -24.54
C ASN A 416 -21.36 16.27 -23.06
N PRO A 417 -20.05 16.24 -22.70
CA PRO A 417 -19.60 16.46 -21.32
C PRO A 417 -19.98 17.81 -20.72
N SER A 418 -20.33 18.82 -21.55
CA SER A 418 -20.72 20.15 -21.05
C SER A 418 -21.92 20.12 -20.11
N SER A 419 -22.81 19.12 -20.21
CA SER A 419 -23.98 18.97 -19.33
C SER A 419 -23.65 18.54 -17.92
N SER A 420 -22.54 17.82 -17.74
CA SER A 420 -22.12 17.27 -16.44
C SER A 420 -20.85 17.89 -15.89
N LEU A 421 -19.95 18.34 -16.75
CA LEU A 421 -18.64 18.89 -16.37
C LEU A 421 -18.55 20.40 -16.57
N GLY A 422 -19.49 21.01 -17.34
CA GLY A 422 -19.39 22.41 -17.77
C GLY A 422 -18.38 22.59 -18.90
N GLY A 423 -18.14 23.86 -19.31
CA GLY A 423 -17.25 24.21 -20.41
C GLY A 423 -17.81 23.89 -21.79
N THR A 424 -17.05 24.18 -22.84
CA THR A 424 -17.41 23.90 -24.23
C THR A 424 -16.61 22.70 -24.74
N TRP A 425 -17.31 21.69 -25.22
CA TRP A 425 -16.74 20.45 -25.72
C TRP A 425 -17.17 20.17 -27.15
N VAL A 426 -16.23 19.90 -28.01
CA VAL A 426 -16.48 19.55 -29.42
C VAL A 426 -16.16 18.07 -29.61
N ARG A 427 -17.06 17.36 -30.28
CA ARG A 427 -16.83 15.96 -30.62
C ARG A 427 -15.62 15.85 -31.54
N PHE A 428 -14.72 14.96 -31.16
CA PHE A 428 -13.51 14.66 -31.92
C PHE A 428 -13.60 13.24 -32.47
N ASP A 429 -13.47 13.08 -33.77
CA ASP A 429 -13.47 11.78 -34.43
C ASP A 429 -12.10 11.56 -35.09
N PRO A 430 -11.24 10.70 -34.52
CA PRO A 430 -9.91 10.44 -35.07
C PRO A 430 -9.90 9.52 -36.30
N GLY A 431 -11.09 9.09 -36.76
CA GLY A 431 -11.25 8.12 -37.87
C GLY A 431 -11.18 6.67 -37.39
N GLY A 432 -12.01 5.81 -38.00
CA GLY A 432 -12.11 4.38 -37.67
C GLY A 432 -13.38 4.01 -36.89
N LYS A 433 -13.65 2.71 -36.75
CA LYS A 433 -14.78 2.22 -35.93
C LYS A 433 -14.36 2.26 -34.46
N LEU A 434 -14.84 3.25 -33.72
CA LEU A 434 -14.62 3.35 -32.27
C LEU A 434 -15.85 2.84 -31.51
N THR A 435 -15.62 2.16 -30.41
CA THR A 435 -16.67 1.73 -29.46
C THR A 435 -16.98 2.80 -28.40
N TYR A 436 -16.36 3.96 -28.49
CA TYR A 436 -16.51 5.08 -27.55
C TYR A 436 -16.55 6.42 -28.30
N TYR A 437 -17.06 7.45 -27.63
CA TYR A 437 -17.14 8.82 -28.14
C TYR A 437 -16.01 9.65 -27.52
N MET A 438 -15.37 10.46 -28.37
CA MET A 438 -14.29 11.36 -27.93
C MET A 438 -14.76 12.81 -28.03
N TRP A 439 -14.45 13.57 -26.99
CA TRP A 439 -14.78 14.98 -26.91
C TRP A 439 -13.52 15.77 -26.55
N LYS A 440 -13.27 16.88 -27.23
CA LYS A 440 -12.16 17.79 -26.96
C LYS A 440 -12.69 19.05 -26.33
N ARG A 441 -12.15 19.50 -25.23
CA ARG A 441 -12.49 20.75 -24.58
C ARG A 441 -11.93 21.93 -25.41
N THR A 442 -12.75 22.93 -25.70
CA THR A 442 -12.40 24.11 -26.52
C THR A 442 -12.53 25.42 -25.74
N GLN A 443 -13.30 25.44 -24.67
CA GLN A 443 -13.46 26.59 -23.75
C GLN A 443 -13.75 26.10 -22.33
#